data_b0f520ad7d0b96000c50f28bbc426623
#
_entry.id   b0f520ad7d0b96000c50f28bbc426623
#
_cell.length_a   1.000
_cell.length_b   1.000
_cell.length_c   1.000
_cell.angle_alpha   90.00
_cell.angle_beta   90.00
_cell.angle_gamma   90.00
#
_symmetry.space_group_name_H-M   'P 1'
#
loop_
_entity.id
_entity.type
_entity.pdbx_description
1 polymer ?
#
loop_
_entity_poly.entity_id
_entity_poly.type
_entity_poly.pdbx_seq_one_letter_code
_entity_poly.pdbx_strand_id
1 'polypeptide(L)'
;MKAVFLSYNQALTDRVHAILDKQGIRGFTKWALTQGRGSVDGEPHYGTHAWPSMNASILAIIDDEQLEPLMTALRELDASTRMQGSRAFYWTVEGGF
;
A
#
# COMPACT_ATOMS: atom_id res chain seq x y z
N MET A 1 3.09 -9.82 -15.78
CA MET A 1 2.06 -9.60 -14.75
C MET A 1 2.71 -9.60 -13.38
N LYS A 2 2.43 -8.59 -12.60
CA LYS A 2 3.00 -8.43 -11.25
C LYS A 2 1.90 -8.33 -10.21
N ALA A 3 2.12 -8.97 -9.07
CA ALA A 3 1.32 -8.72 -7.87
C ALA A 3 2.01 -7.64 -7.05
N VAL A 4 1.26 -6.69 -6.56
CA VAL A 4 1.76 -5.64 -5.64
C VAL A 4 0.94 -5.70 -4.37
N PHE A 5 1.61 -5.94 -3.25
CA PHE A 5 1.00 -5.86 -1.94
C PHE A 5 1.44 -4.56 -1.27
N LEU A 6 0.46 -3.75 -0.89
CA LEU A 6 0.68 -2.45 -0.28
C LEU A 6 0.03 -2.40 1.09
N SER A 7 0.77 -1.97 2.10
CA SER A 7 0.25 -1.73 3.44
C SER A 7 0.61 -0.30 3.85
N TYR A 8 -0.36 0.44 4.33
CA TYR A 8 -0.20 1.86 4.62
C TYR A 8 -1.13 2.29 5.76
N ASN A 9 -0.80 3.42 6.40
CA ASN A 9 -1.70 4.02 7.38
C ASN A 9 -3.00 4.42 6.69
N GLN A 10 -4.13 4.02 7.26
CA GLN A 10 -5.45 4.26 6.65
C GLN A 10 -5.73 5.76 6.38
N ALA A 11 -5.07 6.66 7.08
CA ALA A 11 -5.19 8.08 6.82
C ALA A 11 -4.69 8.50 5.43
N LEU A 12 -3.87 7.66 4.79
CA LEU A 12 -3.35 7.89 3.44
C LEU A 12 -4.24 7.32 2.34
N THR A 13 -5.39 6.75 2.68
CA THR A 13 -6.23 6.02 1.72
C THR A 13 -6.58 6.86 0.49
N ASP A 14 -7.00 8.10 0.66
CA ASP A 14 -7.37 8.94 -0.49
C ASP A 14 -6.19 9.22 -1.40
N ARG A 15 -5.01 9.43 -0.82
CA ARG A 15 -3.78 9.67 -1.59
C ARG A 15 -3.33 8.41 -2.34
N VAL A 16 -3.44 7.25 -1.69
CA VAL A 16 -3.12 5.97 -2.34
C VAL A 16 -4.08 5.70 -3.50
N HIS A 17 -5.38 5.90 -3.30
CA HIS A 17 -6.37 5.74 -4.37
C HIS A 17 -6.11 6.69 -5.53
N ALA A 18 -5.73 7.94 -5.25
CA ALA A 18 -5.38 8.89 -6.31
C ALA A 18 -4.18 8.40 -7.14
N ILE A 19 -3.18 7.79 -6.48
CA ILE A 19 -2.03 7.20 -7.17
C ILE A 19 -2.47 6.04 -8.06
N LEU A 20 -3.28 5.12 -7.54
CA LEU A 20 -3.78 3.98 -8.34
C LEU A 20 -4.56 4.46 -9.56
N ASP A 21 -5.45 5.42 -9.39
CA ASP A 21 -6.24 5.99 -10.49
C ASP A 21 -5.34 6.65 -11.54
N LYS A 22 -4.38 7.45 -11.11
CA LYS A 22 -3.45 8.13 -12.02
C LYS A 22 -2.60 7.16 -12.83
N GLN A 23 -2.24 6.02 -12.22
CA GLN A 23 -1.46 4.99 -12.90
C GLN A 23 -2.32 4.02 -13.72
N GLY A 24 -3.63 4.24 -13.79
CA GLY A 24 -4.53 3.41 -14.57
C GLY A 24 -4.82 2.05 -13.95
N ILE A 25 -4.58 1.90 -12.66
CA ILE A 25 -4.78 0.65 -11.94
C ILE A 25 -6.19 0.66 -11.34
N ARG A 26 -7.11 -0.07 -11.97
CA ARG A 26 -8.51 -0.11 -11.55
C ARG A 26 -8.86 -1.34 -10.74
N GLY A 27 -8.22 -2.48 -11.02
CA GLY A 27 -8.52 -3.74 -10.37
C GLY A 27 -7.62 -3.97 -9.16
N PHE A 28 -8.22 -4.10 -7.99
CA PHE A 28 -7.49 -4.47 -6.78
C PHE A 28 -8.45 -5.01 -5.73
N THR A 29 -7.89 -5.72 -4.76
CA THR A 29 -8.60 -6.13 -3.55
C THR A 29 -8.08 -5.31 -2.39
N LYS A 30 -8.98 -4.79 -1.58
CA LYS A 30 -8.62 -3.93 -0.47
C LYS A 30 -9.21 -4.44 0.84
N TRP A 31 -8.39 -4.41 1.85
CA TRP A 31 -8.80 -4.58 3.24
C TRP A 31 -8.74 -3.20 3.89
N ALA A 32 -9.90 -2.63 4.18
CA ALA A 32 -10.01 -1.24 4.61
C ALA A 32 -9.33 -0.98 5.95
N LEU A 33 -9.36 -1.95 6.86
CA LEU A 33 -8.75 -1.83 8.18
C LEU A 33 -7.96 -3.10 8.49
N THR A 34 -6.66 -2.93 8.70
CA THR A 34 -5.75 -4.00 9.09
C THR A 34 -4.85 -3.50 10.23
N GLN A 35 -4.33 -4.42 11.01
CA GLN A 35 -3.36 -4.10 12.05
C GLN A 35 -1.95 -4.33 11.50
N GLY A 36 -0.98 -3.52 11.96
CA GLY A 36 0.38 -3.70 11.53
C GLY A 36 1.37 -2.92 12.36
N ARG A 37 2.62 -3.32 12.25
CA ARG A 37 3.76 -2.61 12.80
C ARG A 37 4.90 -2.76 11.80
N GLY A 38 5.19 -1.67 11.07
CA GLY A 38 6.01 -1.73 9.87
C GLY A 38 7.51 -1.59 10.09
N SER A 39 7.94 -1.10 11.24
CA SER A 39 9.36 -0.90 11.50
C SER A 39 9.69 -1.16 12.97
N VAL A 40 10.98 -1.34 13.24
CA VAL A 40 11.47 -1.61 14.61
C VAL A 40 11.07 -0.48 15.57
N ASP A 41 11.19 0.77 15.11
CA ASP A 41 10.92 1.96 15.92
C ASP A 41 9.56 2.59 15.59
N GLY A 42 8.77 1.99 14.70
CA GLY A 42 7.48 2.52 14.31
C GLY A 42 6.41 2.23 15.34
N GLU A 43 5.43 3.12 15.43
CA GLU A 43 4.27 2.90 16.27
C GLU A 43 3.42 1.77 15.69
N PRO A 44 2.92 0.86 16.54
CA PRO A 44 1.95 -0.14 16.09
C PRO A 44 0.65 0.52 15.60
N HIS A 45 0.07 -0.03 14.54
CA HIS A 45 -1.22 0.40 14.00
C HIS A 45 -2.26 -0.69 14.29
N TYR A 46 -2.68 -0.78 15.54
CA TYR A 46 -3.54 -1.86 16.02
C TYR A 46 -5.00 -1.46 16.21
N GLY A 47 -5.32 -0.15 16.11
CA GLY A 47 -6.68 0.31 16.34
C GLY A 47 -7.16 0.15 17.78
N THR A 48 -6.24 0.08 18.74
CA THR A 48 -6.56 -0.04 20.16
C THR A 48 -6.52 1.32 20.85
N HIS A 49 -6.94 1.38 22.11
CA HIS A 49 -6.90 2.60 22.88
C HIS A 49 -5.46 3.18 22.99
N ALA A 50 -4.47 2.32 23.21
CA ALA A 50 -3.06 2.72 23.29
C ALA A 50 -2.45 3.01 21.92
N TRP A 51 -2.91 2.31 20.88
CA TRP A 51 -2.38 2.40 19.52
C TRP A 51 -3.55 2.55 18.54
N PRO A 52 -4.17 3.75 18.45
CA PRO A 52 -5.43 3.92 17.70
C PRO A 52 -5.29 3.86 16.19
N SER A 53 -4.10 4.10 15.64
CA SER A 53 -3.90 4.07 14.19
C SER A 53 -4.13 2.67 13.64
N MET A 54 -4.68 2.62 12.44
CA MET A 54 -4.91 1.38 11.68
C MET A 54 -4.23 1.47 10.33
N ASN A 55 -3.92 0.33 9.76
CA ASN A 55 -3.50 0.22 8.37
C ASN A 55 -4.68 -0.15 7.47
N ALA A 56 -4.51 0.12 6.19
CA ALA A 56 -5.24 -0.51 5.11
C ALA A 56 -4.25 -1.30 4.26
N SER A 57 -4.74 -2.33 3.58
CA SER A 57 -3.90 -3.15 2.71
C SER A 57 -4.57 -3.34 1.36
N ILE A 58 -3.77 -3.34 0.31
CA ILE A 58 -4.23 -3.54 -1.07
C ILE A 58 -3.38 -4.61 -1.73
N LEU A 59 -4.03 -5.48 -2.46
CA LEU A 59 -3.39 -6.41 -3.39
C LEU A 59 -3.89 -6.10 -4.79
N ALA A 60 -2.98 -5.74 -5.69
CA ALA A 60 -3.30 -5.45 -7.08
C ALA A 60 -2.45 -6.35 -7.99
N ILE A 61 -3.08 -6.86 -9.04
CA ILE A 61 -2.38 -7.58 -10.10
C ILE A 61 -2.34 -6.65 -11.31
N ILE A 62 -1.14 -6.29 -11.74
CA ILE A 62 -0.93 -5.24 -12.74
C ILE A 62 -0.07 -5.73 -13.89
N ASP A 63 -0.09 -5.00 -14.99
CA ASP A 63 0.80 -5.24 -16.12
C ASP A 63 2.23 -4.84 -15.75
N ASP A 64 3.21 -5.49 -16.38
CA ASP A 64 4.61 -5.23 -16.12
C ASP A 64 4.97 -3.75 -16.32
N GLU A 65 4.38 -3.11 -17.33
CA GLU A 65 4.66 -1.71 -17.66
C GLU A 65 4.14 -0.74 -16.59
N GLN A 66 3.19 -1.15 -15.78
CA GLN A 66 2.62 -0.31 -14.72
C GLN A 66 3.47 -0.32 -13.45
N LEU A 67 4.40 -1.26 -13.30
CA LEU A 67 5.11 -1.48 -12.05
C LEU A 67 5.99 -0.29 -11.64
N GLU A 68 6.92 0.12 -12.51
CA GLU A 68 7.87 1.18 -12.13
C GLU A 68 7.19 2.53 -11.89
N PRO A 69 6.24 2.99 -12.73
CA PRO A 69 5.51 4.22 -12.41
C PRO A 69 4.76 4.15 -11.10
N LEU A 70 4.14 3.00 -10.77
CA LEU A 70 3.46 2.82 -9.51
C LEU A 70 4.44 2.87 -8.34
N MET A 71 5.53 2.13 -8.42
CA MET A 71 6.52 2.08 -7.33
C MET A 71 7.16 3.45 -7.09
N THR A 72 7.43 4.21 -8.16
CA THR A 72 7.96 5.57 -8.05
C THR A 72 6.99 6.47 -7.28
N ALA A 73 5.71 6.44 -7.63
CA ALA A 73 4.69 7.25 -6.95
C ALA A 73 4.54 6.84 -5.48
N LEU A 74 4.57 5.55 -5.18
CA LEU A 74 4.47 5.05 -3.80
C LEU A 74 5.70 5.43 -2.97
N ARG A 75 6.90 5.38 -3.54
CA ARG A 75 8.12 5.82 -2.86
C ARG A 75 8.08 7.31 -2.54
N GLU A 76 7.56 8.12 -3.46
CA GLU A 76 7.39 9.56 -3.22
C GLU A 76 6.41 9.84 -2.08
N LEU A 77 5.31 9.11 -2.04
CA LEU A 77 4.35 9.20 -0.95
C LEU A 77 5.00 8.82 0.38
N ASP A 78 5.71 7.71 0.42
CA ASP A 78 6.41 7.24 1.61
C ASP A 78 7.45 8.27 2.09
N ALA A 79 8.22 8.84 1.18
CA ALA A 79 9.24 9.85 1.52
C ALA A 79 8.62 11.10 2.15
N SER A 80 7.40 11.48 1.73
CA SER A 80 6.69 12.65 2.27
C SER A 80 5.90 12.35 3.55
N THR A 81 5.77 11.06 3.92
CA THR A 81 4.94 10.61 5.04
C THR A 81 5.68 9.58 5.90
N ARG A 82 6.95 9.81 6.18
CA ARG A 82 7.84 8.82 6.84
C ARG A 82 7.31 8.26 8.15
N MET A 83 6.63 9.08 8.92
CA MET A 83 6.10 8.66 10.23
C MET A 83 4.92 7.70 10.12
N GLN A 84 4.40 7.50 8.92
CA GLN A 84 3.20 6.68 8.72
C GLN A 84 3.49 5.24 8.27
N GLY A 85 4.72 4.96 7.82
CA GLY A 85 5.19 3.58 7.64
C GLY A 85 4.57 2.81 6.50
N SER A 86 4.49 3.38 5.30
CA SER A 86 4.02 2.65 4.12
C SER A 86 5.04 1.60 3.67
N ARG A 87 4.55 0.45 3.19
CA ARG A 87 5.36 -0.61 2.62
C ARG A 87 4.67 -1.19 1.39
N ALA A 88 5.46 -1.49 0.38
CA ALA A 88 4.97 -2.16 -0.82
C ALA A 88 5.99 -3.22 -1.25
N PHE A 89 5.47 -4.39 -1.58
CA PHE A 89 6.27 -5.49 -2.10
C PHE A 89 5.62 -5.99 -3.38
N TYR A 90 6.43 -6.51 -4.29
CA TYR A 90 5.91 -7.04 -5.55
C TYR A 90 6.63 -8.31 -5.95
N TRP A 91 5.95 -9.12 -6.75
CA TRP A 91 6.50 -10.36 -7.29
C TRP A 91 5.81 -10.72 -8.60
N THR A 92 6.43 -11.63 -9.34
CA THR A 92 5.88 -12.09 -10.61
C THR A 92 4.73 -13.06 -10.38
N VAL A 93 3.64 -12.86 -11.09
CA VAL A 93 2.49 -13.77 -11.10
C VAL A 93 2.66 -14.77 -12.23
N GLU A 94 2.65 -16.05 -11.90
CA GLU A 94 2.83 -17.12 -12.90
C GLU A 94 1.56 -17.39 -13.70
N GLY A 95 0.38 -17.19 -13.12
CA GLY A 95 -0.88 -17.43 -13.79
C GLY A 95 -2.07 -17.09 -12.94
N GLY A 96 -3.25 -17.18 -13.56
CA GLY A 96 -4.52 -16.90 -12.91
C GLY A 96 -5.65 -16.98 -13.93
N PHE A 97 -6.84 -16.67 -13.50
CA PHE A 97 -7.99 -16.60 -14.39
C PHE A 97 -8.89 -15.42 -14.09
#